data_276a0a99f10e642cb14e9e858785080a
#
_entry.id   276a0a99f10e642cb14e9e858785080a
#
_cell.length_a   1.000
_cell.length_b   1.000
_cell.length_c   1.000
_cell.angle_alpha   90.00
_cell.angle_beta   90.00
_cell.angle_gamma   90.00
#
_symmetry.space_group_name_H-M   'P 1'
#
loop_
_entity.id
_entity.type
_entity.pdbx_description
1 polymer ?
#
loop_
_entity_poly.entity_id
_entity_poly.type
_entity_poly.pdbx_seq_one_letter_code
_entity_poly.pdbx_strand_id
1 'polypeptide(L)'
;NLTIEQNRYLNEQEIIELLDLGDFLKRRPYNLSGGEKKRVALGRALLNSPSILLMDEPMAGLDDKRKMEVLPFIEKINQRFKIPIIYVSHDLDEVIRLADEVGLVKDGEITGLGAVEQMTSYTQFREIVGGTNAVTILQGKVVRLTGNSGLTGIETPAGIFRIPQKDLGEGTKLRLRLNATDISIATKKPQHLSILNVIPGIIKEIQQVGPATVSVAIEATPDTTISAQITQHACQALSLTKGKTIFALVKSVAIDRFEQG
;
A
#
# COMPACT_ATOMS: atom_id res chain seq x y z
N ASN A 1 11.23 13.04 -13.94
CA ASN A 1 11.19 14.44 -14.39
C ASN A 1 10.01 15.14 -13.73
N LEU A 2 10.26 15.82 -12.61
CA LEU A 2 9.28 16.68 -11.96
C LEU A 2 9.16 17.95 -12.82
N THR A 3 8.12 18.03 -13.63
CA THR A 3 7.80 19.27 -14.35
C THR A 3 7.01 20.16 -13.40
N ILE A 4 7.66 21.22 -12.91
CA ILE A 4 6.98 22.24 -12.09
C ILE A 4 6.18 23.11 -13.04
N GLU A 5 4.87 22.88 -13.12
CA GLU A 5 3.97 23.82 -13.79
C GLU A 5 3.86 25.10 -12.95
N GLN A 6 4.07 26.25 -13.62
CA GLN A 6 4.25 27.56 -13.01
C GLN A 6 3.03 28.04 -12.23
N ASN A 7 3.31 28.56 -11.02
CA ASN A 7 2.57 29.57 -10.23
C ASN A 7 1.05 29.73 -10.53
N ARG A 8 0.28 28.74 -10.09
CA ARG A 8 -1.14 28.95 -9.84
C ARG A 8 -1.30 29.38 -8.39
N TYR A 9 -1.70 30.61 -8.15
CA TYR A 9 -2.12 31.01 -6.80
C TYR A 9 -3.31 30.16 -6.39
N LEU A 10 -3.17 29.41 -5.29
CA LEU A 10 -4.25 28.61 -4.75
C LEU A 10 -5.29 29.53 -4.11
N ASN A 11 -6.56 29.28 -4.40
CA ASN A 11 -7.65 30.06 -3.84
C ASN A 11 -7.90 29.62 -2.38
N GLU A 12 -7.96 30.59 -1.46
CA GLU A 12 -8.23 30.37 -0.05
C GLU A 12 -9.52 29.57 0.18
N GLN A 13 -10.60 29.95 -0.51
CA GLN A 13 -11.89 29.25 -0.39
C GLN A 13 -11.81 27.79 -0.83
N GLU A 14 -11.06 27.51 -1.89
CA GLU A 14 -10.84 26.15 -2.40
C GLU A 14 -10.05 25.29 -1.39
N ILE A 15 -9.07 25.88 -0.69
CA ILE A 15 -8.31 25.19 0.37
C ILE A 15 -9.21 24.90 1.57
N ILE A 16 -10.04 25.85 1.98
CA ILE A 16 -10.98 25.70 3.10
C ILE A 16 -11.95 24.56 2.82
N GLU A 17 -12.53 24.51 1.63
CA GLU A 17 -13.46 23.46 1.21
C GLU A 17 -12.77 22.09 1.11
N LEU A 18 -11.60 22.05 0.44
CA LEU A 18 -10.85 20.80 0.25
C LEU A 18 -10.50 20.12 1.59
N LEU A 19 -10.08 20.93 2.57
CA LEU A 19 -9.61 20.44 3.87
C LEU A 19 -10.71 20.47 4.95
N ASP A 20 -11.94 20.82 4.57
CA ASP A 20 -13.08 20.92 5.50
C ASP A 20 -12.74 21.74 6.74
N LEU A 21 -12.26 22.97 6.51
CA LEU A 21 -11.81 23.88 7.57
C LEU A 21 -12.88 24.86 8.06
N GLY A 22 -14.02 24.96 7.40
CA GLY A 22 -15.04 25.98 7.64
C GLY A 22 -15.41 26.15 9.12
N ASP A 23 -15.66 25.05 9.81
CA ASP A 23 -16.04 25.03 11.22
C ASP A 23 -14.89 25.41 12.17
N PHE A 24 -13.64 25.40 11.68
CA PHE A 24 -12.45 25.62 12.51
C PHE A 24 -11.92 27.05 12.44
N LEU A 25 -12.30 27.82 11.43
CA LEU A 25 -11.77 29.17 11.16
C LEU A 25 -11.91 30.13 12.37
N LYS A 26 -12.96 29.93 13.16
CA LYS A 26 -13.22 30.77 14.35
C LYS A 26 -12.76 30.13 15.67
N ARG A 27 -12.23 28.88 15.61
CA ARG A 27 -11.78 28.17 16.82
C ARG A 27 -10.33 28.50 17.11
N ARG A 28 -10.00 28.59 18.38
CA ARG A 28 -8.60 28.74 18.81
C ARG A 28 -7.86 27.41 18.72
N PRO A 29 -6.54 27.40 18.40
CA PRO A 29 -5.77 26.19 18.17
C PRO A 29 -5.81 25.15 19.31
N TYR A 30 -5.93 25.57 20.57
CA TYR A 30 -6.01 24.66 21.71
C TYR A 30 -7.35 23.91 21.79
N ASN A 31 -8.39 24.37 21.11
CA ASN A 31 -9.71 23.72 21.04
C ASN A 31 -9.82 22.76 19.85
N LEU A 32 -8.75 22.51 19.11
CA LEU A 32 -8.72 21.61 17.97
C LEU A 32 -8.18 20.24 18.38
N SER A 33 -8.79 19.18 17.88
CA SER A 33 -8.29 17.81 17.95
C SER A 33 -6.95 17.66 17.20
N GLY A 34 -6.26 16.53 17.39
CA GLY A 34 -5.01 16.25 16.66
C GLY A 34 -5.18 16.26 15.14
N GLY A 35 -6.22 15.61 14.62
CA GLY A 35 -6.51 15.58 13.18
C GLY A 35 -6.90 16.96 12.62
N GLU A 36 -7.72 17.73 13.35
CA GLU A 36 -8.08 19.11 12.97
C GLU A 36 -6.85 20.01 12.91
N LYS A 37 -5.92 19.91 13.89
CA LYS A 37 -4.64 20.62 13.87
C LYS A 37 -3.81 20.29 12.64
N LYS A 38 -3.74 19.02 12.25
CA LYS A 38 -3.01 18.60 11.05
C LYS A 38 -3.65 19.19 9.78
N ARG A 39 -4.98 19.16 9.65
CA ARG A 39 -5.70 19.78 8.51
C ARG A 39 -5.45 21.29 8.44
N VAL A 40 -5.48 22.02 9.56
CA VAL A 40 -5.14 23.44 9.62
C VAL A 40 -3.68 23.69 9.23
N ALA A 41 -2.74 22.84 9.65
CA ALA A 41 -1.33 22.96 9.26
C ALA A 41 -1.14 22.78 7.74
N LEU A 42 -1.84 21.80 7.13
CA LEU A 42 -1.86 21.60 5.67
C LEU A 42 -2.42 22.86 4.96
N GLY A 43 -3.54 23.40 5.43
CA GLY A 43 -4.13 24.63 4.89
C GLY A 43 -3.14 25.81 4.92
N ARG A 44 -2.45 26.01 6.04
CA ARG A 44 -1.40 27.04 6.14
C ARG A 44 -0.26 26.87 5.15
N ALA A 45 0.17 25.63 4.92
CA ALA A 45 1.23 25.33 3.94
C ALA A 45 0.76 25.65 2.51
N LEU A 46 -0.48 25.28 2.17
CA LEU A 46 -1.07 25.52 0.85
C LEU A 46 -1.34 26.98 0.55
N LEU A 47 -1.70 27.81 1.54
CA LEU A 47 -1.93 29.25 1.36
C LEU A 47 -0.71 30.00 0.82
N ASN A 48 0.50 29.46 1.00
CA ASN A 48 1.71 30.00 0.40
C ASN A 48 1.89 29.61 -1.07
N SER A 49 0.94 28.91 -1.67
CA SER A 49 0.99 28.41 -3.05
C SER A 49 2.32 27.72 -3.38
N PRO A 50 2.72 26.68 -2.62
CA PRO A 50 4.02 26.06 -2.76
C PRO A 50 4.15 25.31 -4.08
N SER A 51 5.33 25.34 -4.70
CA SER A 51 5.67 24.52 -5.86
C SER A 51 5.98 23.07 -5.51
N ILE A 52 6.31 22.79 -4.26
CA ILE A 52 6.54 21.47 -3.69
C ILE A 52 6.11 21.48 -2.22
N LEU A 53 5.53 20.40 -1.73
CA LEU A 53 5.11 20.25 -0.36
C LEU A 53 5.99 19.21 0.34
N LEU A 54 6.66 19.63 1.40
CA LEU A 54 7.51 18.75 2.23
C LEU A 54 6.78 18.41 3.51
N MET A 55 6.61 17.12 3.78
CA MET A 55 5.95 16.59 4.97
C MET A 55 6.88 15.62 5.67
N ASP A 56 7.28 15.95 6.89
CA ASP A 56 8.12 15.10 7.73
C ASP A 56 7.27 14.56 8.89
N GLU A 57 7.03 13.23 8.87
CA GLU A 57 6.21 12.51 9.84
C GLU A 57 4.86 13.24 10.14
N PRO A 58 4.07 13.62 9.12
CA PRO A 58 2.92 14.50 9.35
C PRO A 58 1.82 13.85 10.18
N MET A 59 1.76 12.51 10.23
CA MET A 59 0.78 11.76 11.01
C MET A 59 1.27 11.35 12.39
N ALA A 60 2.50 11.71 12.77
CA ALA A 60 3.05 11.38 14.09
C ALA A 60 2.13 11.86 15.22
N GLY A 61 1.93 10.99 16.22
CA GLY A 61 1.09 11.26 17.39
C GLY A 61 -0.43 11.13 17.15
N LEU A 62 -0.84 10.67 15.99
CA LEU A 62 -2.24 10.28 15.73
C LEU A 62 -2.41 8.76 15.88
N ASP A 63 -3.55 8.35 16.42
CA ASP A 63 -4.01 6.97 16.35
C ASP A 63 -4.50 6.62 14.94
N ASP A 64 -4.61 5.31 14.63
CA ASP A 64 -4.95 4.84 13.28
C ASP A 64 -6.29 5.38 12.78
N LYS A 65 -7.29 5.53 13.65
CA LYS A 65 -8.58 6.11 13.29
C LYS A 65 -8.43 7.55 12.80
N ARG A 66 -7.67 8.38 13.53
CA ARG A 66 -7.42 9.77 13.14
C ARG A 66 -6.53 9.90 11.92
N LYS A 67 -5.56 8.99 11.73
CA LYS A 67 -4.79 8.92 10.49
C LYS A 67 -5.72 8.71 9.29
N MET A 68 -6.66 7.75 9.39
CA MET A 68 -7.64 7.47 8.33
C MET A 68 -8.58 8.65 8.03
N GLU A 69 -8.78 9.56 8.98
CA GLU A 69 -9.53 10.81 8.76
C GLU A 69 -8.72 11.87 7.99
N VAL A 70 -7.38 11.90 8.17
CA VAL A 70 -6.52 12.95 7.58
C VAL A 70 -5.93 12.55 6.22
N LEU A 71 -5.56 11.30 6.03
CA LEU A 71 -4.93 10.80 4.80
C LEU A 71 -5.70 11.15 3.51
N PRO A 72 -7.05 11.06 3.46
CA PRO A 72 -7.81 11.45 2.26
C PRO A 72 -7.64 12.91 1.85
N PHE A 73 -7.30 13.79 2.77
CA PHE A 73 -7.04 15.20 2.44
C PHE A 73 -5.71 15.36 1.73
N ILE A 74 -4.68 14.58 2.10
CA ILE A 74 -3.38 14.59 1.42
C ILE A 74 -3.52 14.07 -0.01
N GLU A 75 -4.29 12.99 -0.21
CA GLU A 75 -4.62 12.47 -1.54
C GLU A 75 -5.30 13.54 -2.41
N LYS A 76 -6.33 14.19 -1.86
CA LYS A 76 -7.06 15.27 -2.56
C LYS A 76 -6.17 16.45 -2.91
N ILE A 77 -5.20 16.83 -2.07
CA ILE A 77 -4.24 17.90 -2.36
C ILE A 77 -3.46 17.58 -3.63
N ASN A 78 -2.88 16.37 -3.71
CA ASN A 78 -2.11 15.96 -4.89
C ASN A 78 -3.00 15.94 -6.15
N GLN A 79 -4.18 15.35 -6.07
CA GLN A 79 -5.11 15.23 -7.19
C GLN A 79 -5.59 16.58 -7.69
N ARG A 80 -5.96 17.49 -6.78
CA ARG A 80 -6.59 18.76 -7.10
C ARG A 80 -5.59 19.80 -7.57
N PHE A 81 -4.47 19.92 -6.85
CA PHE A 81 -3.50 20.99 -7.08
C PHE A 81 -2.28 20.54 -7.90
N LYS A 82 -2.09 19.23 -8.08
CA LYS A 82 -0.93 18.66 -8.80
C LYS A 82 0.41 19.13 -8.25
N ILE A 83 0.46 19.42 -6.95
CA ILE A 83 1.68 19.82 -6.27
C ILE A 83 2.48 18.53 -5.94
N PRO A 84 3.76 18.43 -6.33
CA PRO A 84 4.61 17.35 -5.89
C PRO A 84 4.74 17.34 -4.37
N ILE A 85 4.63 16.14 -3.78
CA ILE A 85 4.72 15.95 -2.34
C ILE A 85 5.91 15.06 -2.04
N ILE A 86 6.84 15.52 -1.18
CA ILE A 86 7.83 14.68 -0.54
C ILE A 86 7.31 14.36 0.86
N TYR A 87 7.05 13.08 1.09
CA TYR A 87 6.42 12.57 2.31
C TYR A 87 7.38 11.63 3.02
N VAL A 88 7.83 12.01 4.22
CA VAL A 88 8.68 11.16 5.07
C VAL A 88 7.79 10.47 6.08
N SER A 89 7.85 9.16 6.13
CA SER A 89 7.14 8.34 7.13
C SER A 89 7.85 7.00 7.34
N HIS A 90 7.71 6.44 8.53
CA HIS A 90 8.07 5.07 8.85
C HIS A 90 6.85 4.14 8.85
N ASP A 91 5.66 4.67 8.59
CA ASP A 91 4.40 3.93 8.53
C ASP A 91 4.17 3.41 7.10
N LEU A 92 4.21 2.09 6.96
CA LEU A 92 4.06 1.43 5.67
C LEU A 92 2.68 1.67 5.04
N ASP A 93 1.62 1.76 5.84
CA ASP A 93 0.26 1.95 5.34
C ASP A 93 0.09 3.35 4.73
N GLU A 94 0.71 4.36 5.35
CA GLU A 94 0.76 5.72 4.79
C GLU A 94 1.51 5.72 3.45
N VAL A 95 2.66 5.05 3.39
CA VAL A 95 3.49 4.95 2.17
C VAL A 95 2.75 4.22 1.05
N ILE A 96 2.16 3.05 1.32
CA ILE A 96 1.42 2.27 0.33
C ILE A 96 0.25 3.07 -0.25
N ARG A 97 -0.39 3.86 0.59
CA ARG A 97 -1.56 4.64 0.21
C ARG A 97 -1.22 5.86 -0.63
N LEU A 98 -0.18 6.61 -0.24
CA LEU A 98 0.10 7.93 -0.78
C LEU A 98 1.19 7.95 -1.86
N ALA A 99 2.20 7.07 -1.77
CA ALA A 99 3.39 7.20 -2.59
C ALA A 99 3.22 6.61 -3.99
N ASP A 100 3.71 7.32 -5.00
CA ASP A 100 3.93 6.78 -6.35
C ASP A 100 5.32 6.11 -6.41
N GLU A 101 6.34 6.78 -5.84
CA GLU A 101 7.70 6.29 -5.73
C GLU A 101 8.17 6.34 -4.27
N VAL A 102 9.02 5.40 -3.90
CA VAL A 102 9.59 5.28 -2.55
C VAL A 102 11.10 5.32 -2.62
N GLY A 103 11.69 6.22 -1.82
CA GLY A 103 13.11 6.23 -1.53
C GLY A 103 13.39 5.60 -0.16
N LEU A 104 14.24 4.58 -0.11
CA LEU A 104 14.70 3.98 1.13
C LEU A 104 15.92 4.72 1.65
N VAL A 105 15.84 5.24 2.87
CA VAL A 105 16.94 5.95 3.52
C VAL A 105 17.50 5.09 4.64
N LYS A 106 18.82 4.85 4.61
CA LYS A 106 19.57 4.17 5.67
C LYS A 106 20.88 4.89 5.88
N ASP A 107 21.21 5.18 7.14
CA ASP A 107 22.45 5.88 7.53
C ASP A 107 22.70 7.21 6.78
N GLY A 108 21.62 7.92 6.41
CA GLY A 108 21.68 9.20 5.70
C GLY A 108 21.82 9.08 4.19
N GLU A 109 21.85 7.88 3.62
CA GLU A 109 21.96 7.62 2.18
C GLU A 109 20.68 7.00 1.61
N ILE A 110 20.36 7.31 0.35
CA ILE A 110 19.28 6.65 -0.38
C ILE A 110 19.83 5.32 -0.92
N THR A 111 19.35 4.21 -0.34
CA THR A 111 19.79 2.85 -0.68
C THR A 111 18.91 2.17 -1.73
N GLY A 112 17.76 2.76 -2.05
CA GLY A 112 16.85 2.29 -3.08
C GLY A 112 15.83 3.36 -3.46
N LEU A 113 15.45 3.42 -4.73
CA LEU A 113 14.43 4.33 -5.26
C LEU A 113 13.63 3.61 -6.35
N GLY A 114 12.32 3.70 -6.31
CA GLY A 114 11.45 3.11 -7.32
C GLY A 114 9.98 3.11 -6.93
N ALA A 115 9.13 2.57 -7.81
CA ALA A 115 7.71 2.41 -7.55
C ALA A 115 7.47 1.56 -6.29
N VAL A 116 6.45 1.91 -5.51
CA VAL A 116 6.15 1.23 -4.24
C VAL A 116 6.00 -0.28 -4.40
N GLU A 117 5.41 -0.72 -5.51
CA GLU A 117 5.20 -2.14 -5.83
C GLU A 117 6.52 -2.90 -6.03
N GLN A 118 7.52 -2.23 -6.62
CA GLN A 118 8.85 -2.81 -6.85
C GLN A 118 9.67 -2.86 -5.57
N MET A 119 9.55 -1.81 -4.74
CA MET A 119 10.34 -1.68 -3.51
C MET A 119 10.06 -2.80 -2.50
N THR A 120 8.86 -3.38 -2.48
CA THR A 120 8.51 -4.50 -1.59
C THR A 120 9.32 -5.77 -1.84
N SER A 121 9.94 -5.91 -3.02
CA SER A 121 10.84 -7.02 -3.36
C SER A 121 12.29 -6.81 -2.89
N TYR A 122 12.67 -5.60 -2.52
CA TYR A 122 14.03 -5.28 -2.08
C TYR A 122 14.31 -5.78 -0.67
N THR A 123 15.48 -6.37 -0.46
CA THR A 123 15.92 -6.86 0.85
C THR A 123 15.99 -5.73 1.88
N GLN A 124 16.52 -4.56 1.48
CA GLN A 124 16.60 -3.38 2.35
C GLN A 124 15.23 -2.88 2.80
N PHE A 125 14.21 -2.97 1.94
CA PHE A 125 12.84 -2.64 2.32
C PHE A 125 12.34 -3.54 3.45
N ARG A 126 12.60 -4.85 3.36
CA ARG A 126 12.24 -5.82 4.39
C ARG A 126 12.96 -5.56 5.72
N GLU A 127 14.23 -5.13 5.67
CA GLU A 127 14.99 -4.76 6.86
C GLU A 127 14.43 -3.53 7.55
N ILE A 128 14.03 -2.49 6.78
CA ILE A 128 13.48 -1.22 7.28
C ILE A 128 12.09 -1.43 7.88
N VAL A 129 11.25 -2.22 7.22
CA VAL A 129 9.86 -2.49 7.67
C VAL A 129 9.80 -3.50 8.82
N GLY A 130 10.96 -4.08 9.19
CA GLY A 130 11.05 -5.16 10.19
C GLY A 130 10.74 -6.52 9.55
N GLY A 131 11.76 -7.33 9.33
CA GLY A 131 11.81 -8.54 8.49
C GLY A 131 10.72 -9.61 8.66
N THR A 132 9.88 -9.51 9.71
CA THR A 132 8.69 -10.36 9.93
C THR A 132 7.46 -9.88 9.17
N ASN A 133 7.46 -8.66 8.64
CA ASN A 133 6.31 -8.03 8.00
C ASN A 133 6.47 -7.89 6.48
N ALA A 134 7.07 -8.88 5.82
CA ALA A 134 7.15 -8.87 4.36
C ALA A 134 5.74 -8.75 3.76
N VAL A 135 5.60 -7.78 2.86
CA VAL A 135 4.35 -7.50 2.15
C VAL A 135 4.58 -7.58 0.64
N THR A 136 3.55 -7.89 -0.10
CA THR A 136 3.51 -7.73 -1.55
C THR A 136 2.45 -6.72 -1.89
N ILE A 137 2.80 -5.72 -2.69
CA ILE A 137 1.88 -4.71 -3.22
C ILE A 137 1.62 -5.02 -4.69
N LEU A 138 0.34 -5.12 -5.05
CA LEU A 138 -0.09 -5.33 -6.43
C LEU A 138 -1.00 -4.19 -6.85
N GLN A 139 -0.66 -3.54 -7.96
CA GLN A 139 -1.61 -2.66 -8.62
C GLN A 139 -2.73 -3.50 -9.23
N GLY A 140 -3.96 -3.01 -9.10
CA GLY A 140 -5.12 -3.69 -9.63
C GLY A 140 -6.18 -2.73 -10.14
N LYS A 141 -7.10 -3.29 -10.91
CA LYS A 141 -8.25 -2.59 -11.46
C LYS A 141 -9.50 -3.39 -11.18
N VAL A 142 -10.55 -2.72 -10.73
CA VAL A 142 -11.85 -3.35 -10.49
C VAL A 142 -12.42 -3.89 -11.79
N VAL A 143 -12.77 -5.16 -11.78
CA VAL A 143 -13.42 -5.86 -12.91
C VAL A 143 -14.70 -6.55 -12.45
N ARG A 144 -15.66 -6.64 -13.35
CA ARG A 144 -16.91 -7.32 -13.07
C ARG A 144 -16.70 -8.84 -13.08
N LEU A 145 -17.14 -9.49 -12.02
CA LEU A 145 -17.22 -10.96 -12.00
C LEU A 145 -18.57 -11.43 -12.56
N THR A 146 -18.55 -12.55 -13.28
CA THR A 146 -19.78 -13.19 -13.72
C THR A 146 -20.48 -13.86 -12.55
N GLY A 147 -21.77 -13.57 -12.36
CA GLY A 147 -22.59 -14.12 -11.27
C GLY A 147 -22.70 -13.18 -10.06
N ASN A 148 -23.71 -13.42 -9.23
CA ASN A 148 -23.98 -12.64 -8.01
C ASN A 148 -23.36 -13.36 -6.81
N SER A 149 -22.03 -13.26 -6.66
CA SER A 149 -21.27 -13.96 -5.60
C SER A 149 -21.03 -13.13 -4.34
N GLY A 150 -21.44 -11.86 -4.32
CA GLY A 150 -21.08 -10.94 -3.23
C GLY A 150 -19.58 -10.62 -3.18
N LEU A 151 -18.87 -10.79 -4.31
CA LEU A 151 -17.44 -10.55 -4.45
C LEU A 151 -17.15 -9.52 -5.54
N THR A 152 -16.08 -8.78 -5.36
CA THR A 152 -15.50 -7.88 -6.37
C THR A 152 -14.24 -8.52 -6.95
N GLY A 153 -14.09 -8.50 -8.26
CA GLY A 153 -12.88 -8.93 -8.96
C GLY A 153 -11.88 -7.77 -9.05
N ILE A 154 -10.62 -8.08 -8.78
CA ILE A 154 -9.52 -7.15 -8.99
C ILE A 154 -8.53 -7.80 -9.94
N GLU A 155 -8.43 -7.27 -11.14
CA GLU A 155 -7.45 -7.70 -12.13
C GLU A 155 -6.08 -7.13 -11.77
N THR A 156 -5.09 -8.00 -11.63
CA THR A 156 -3.70 -7.64 -11.30
C THR A 156 -2.74 -8.39 -12.22
N PRO A 157 -1.46 -8.04 -12.29
CA PRO A 157 -0.46 -8.82 -13.03
C PRO A 157 -0.36 -10.29 -12.58
N ALA A 158 -0.67 -10.59 -11.31
CA ALA A 158 -0.68 -11.97 -10.79
C ALA A 158 -1.98 -12.74 -11.06
N GLY A 159 -2.96 -12.12 -11.75
CA GLY A 159 -4.28 -12.69 -12.03
C GLY A 159 -5.42 -11.95 -11.35
N ILE A 160 -6.62 -12.51 -11.40
CA ILE A 160 -7.82 -11.90 -10.83
C ILE A 160 -7.97 -12.33 -9.37
N PHE A 161 -7.87 -11.35 -8.45
CA PHE A 161 -8.19 -11.53 -7.05
C PHE A 161 -9.68 -11.30 -6.79
N ARG A 162 -10.25 -12.12 -5.93
CA ARG A 162 -11.63 -12.00 -5.45
C ARG A 162 -11.60 -11.50 -4.02
N ILE A 163 -12.23 -10.37 -3.78
CA ILE A 163 -12.33 -9.75 -2.44
C ILE A 163 -13.81 -9.61 -2.07
N PRO A 164 -14.15 -9.49 -0.78
CA PRO A 164 -15.52 -9.19 -0.36
C PRO A 164 -16.04 -7.94 -1.07
N GLN A 165 -17.31 -7.98 -1.49
CA GLN A 165 -17.93 -6.91 -2.27
C GLN A 165 -17.81 -5.56 -1.54
N LYS A 166 -17.43 -4.54 -2.30
CA LYS A 166 -17.54 -3.13 -1.98
C LYS A 166 -18.14 -2.40 -3.17
N ASP A 167 -18.75 -1.25 -2.90
CA ASP A 167 -19.23 -0.33 -3.93
C ASP A 167 -18.07 0.40 -4.60
N LEU A 168 -17.27 -0.37 -5.32
CA LEU A 168 -16.17 0.11 -6.16
C LEU A 168 -16.67 0.12 -7.59
N GLY A 169 -16.58 1.26 -8.24
CA GLY A 169 -16.89 1.40 -9.67
C GLY A 169 -15.98 0.51 -10.52
N GLU A 170 -16.52 -0.11 -11.56
CA GLU A 170 -15.70 -0.85 -12.55
C GLU A 170 -14.64 0.10 -13.12
N GLY A 171 -13.43 -0.38 -13.23
CA GLY A 171 -12.28 0.40 -13.71
C GLY A 171 -11.56 1.19 -12.63
N THR A 172 -12.06 1.27 -11.40
CA THR A 172 -11.36 1.90 -10.29
C THR A 172 -10.00 1.23 -10.10
N LYS A 173 -8.95 2.06 -10.04
CA LYS A 173 -7.59 1.61 -9.73
C LYS A 173 -7.41 1.53 -8.23
N LEU A 174 -6.72 0.49 -7.78
CA LEU A 174 -6.40 0.31 -6.37
C LEU A 174 -5.12 -0.51 -6.21
N ARG A 175 -4.57 -0.47 -5.01
CA ARG A 175 -3.49 -1.35 -4.59
C ARG A 175 -4.01 -2.42 -3.66
N LEU A 176 -3.58 -3.65 -3.89
CA LEU A 176 -3.78 -4.76 -2.96
C LEU A 176 -2.52 -4.96 -2.16
N ARG A 177 -2.64 -5.03 -0.84
CA ARG A 177 -1.58 -5.44 0.06
C ARG A 177 -1.81 -6.89 0.48
N LEU A 178 -0.82 -7.71 0.29
CA LEU A 178 -0.78 -9.10 0.71
C LEU A 178 0.31 -9.26 1.77
N ASN A 179 -0.07 -9.59 3.00
CA ASN A 179 0.92 -9.89 4.04
C ASN A 179 1.47 -11.30 3.81
N ALA A 180 2.78 -11.45 3.85
CA ALA A 180 3.42 -12.75 3.60
C ALA A 180 2.97 -13.84 4.59
N THR A 181 2.60 -13.47 5.82
CA THR A 181 2.07 -14.38 6.86
C THR A 181 0.68 -14.93 6.52
N ASP A 182 -0.08 -14.23 5.68
CA ASP A 182 -1.46 -14.61 5.30
C ASP A 182 -1.49 -15.50 4.05
N ILE A 183 -0.33 -15.77 3.46
CA ILE A 183 -0.18 -16.60 2.27
C ILE A 183 0.25 -18.02 2.64
N SER A 184 -0.60 -18.98 2.30
CA SER A 184 -0.28 -20.40 2.42
C SER A 184 0.22 -20.94 1.08
N ILE A 185 1.00 -22.02 1.12
CA ILE A 185 1.56 -22.69 -0.07
C ILE A 185 1.00 -24.09 -0.21
N ALA A 186 0.60 -24.46 -1.43
CA ALA A 186 0.25 -25.82 -1.80
C ALA A 186 1.11 -26.29 -2.99
N THR A 187 1.55 -27.55 -2.97
CA THR A 187 2.35 -28.16 -4.05
C THR A 187 1.51 -28.77 -5.16
N LYS A 188 0.20 -28.91 -4.93
CA LYS A 188 -0.80 -29.33 -5.92
C LYS A 188 -1.94 -28.34 -5.89
N LYS A 189 -2.63 -28.16 -7.04
CA LYS A 189 -3.82 -27.31 -7.09
C LYS A 189 -4.88 -27.85 -6.12
N PRO A 190 -5.21 -27.08 -5.07
CA PRO A 190 -6.12 -27.56 -4.06
C PRO A 190 -7.56 -27.53 -4.58
N GLN A 191 -8.39 -28.40 -3.99
CA GLN A 191 -9.83 -28.50 -4.25
C GLN A 191 -10.60 -28.44 -2.92
N HIS A 192 -11.86 -28.05 -2.98
CA HIS A 192 -12.76 -28.02 -1.81
C HIS A 192 -12.25 -27.13 -0.66
N LEU A 193 -11.80 -25.92 -0.98
CA LEU A 193 -11.30 -24.93 -0.01
C LEU A 193 -12.20 -23.71 0.05
N SER A 194 -12.19 -23.01 1.18
CA SER A 194 -12.77 -21.67 1.32
C SER A 194 -11.86 -20.57 0.78
N ILE A 195 -10.62 -20.88 0.36
CA ILE A 195 -9.67 -19.91 -0.22
C ILE A 195 -9.95 -19.80 -1.72
N LEU A 196 -10.34 -18.60 -2.16
CA LEU A 196 -10.76 -18.35 -3.54
C LEU A 196 -9.61 -17.87 -4.44
N ASN A 197 -8.58 -17.24 -3.86
CA ASN A 197 -7.43 -16.75 -4.61
C ASN A 197 -6.32 -17.80 -4.56
N VAL A 198 -6.19 -18.53 -5.65
CA VAL A 198 -5.20 -19.60 -5.86
C VAL A 198 -4.34 -19.19 -7.02
N ILE A 199 -3.12 -18.73 -6.73
CA ILE A 199 -2.20 -18.14 -7.70
C ILE A 199 -1.09 -19.16 -8.00
N PRO A 200 -0.98 -19.67 -9.23
CA PRO A 200 0.15 -20.51 -9.61
C PRO A 200 1.43 -19.69 -9.67
N GLY A 201 2.55 -20.30 -9.34
CA GLY A 201 3.84 -19.64 -9.42
C GLY A 201 5.02 -20.61 -9.25
N ILE A 202 6.21 -20.09 -9.46
CA ILE A 202 7.47 -20.83 -9.35
C ILE A 202 8.28 -20.22 -8.22
N ILE A 203 8.86 -21.06 -7.36
CA ILE A 203 9.72 -20.59 -6.27
C ILE A 203 11.02 -20.02 -6.85
N LYS A 204 11.23 -18.72 -6.69
CA LYS A 204 12.48 -18.03 -7.05
C LYS A 204 13.57 -18.21 -6.02
N GLU A 205 13.19 -18.06 -4.75
CA GLU A 205 14.12 -18.04 -3.63
C GLU A 205 13.43 -18.50 -2.36
N ILE A 206 14.20 -19.12 -1.47
CA ILE A 206 13.80 -19.43 -0.10
C ILE A 206 14.90 -18.90 0.82
N GLN A 207 14.53 -18.00 1.73
CA GLN A 207 15.45 -17.36 2.66
C GLN A 207 15.00 -17.59 4.09
N GLN A 208 15.92 -17.93 4.97
CA GLN A 208 15.63 -18.01 6.41
C GLN A 208 15.53 -16.59 6.97
N VAL A 209 14.40 -16.28 7.61
CA VAL A 209 14.10 -14.94 8.17
C VAL A 209 13.93 -14.98 9.69
N GLY A 210 14.03 -16.15 10.29
CA GLY A 210 13.95 -16.34 11.74
C GLY A 210 14.35 -17.76 12.13
N PRO A 211 14.42 -18.08 13.43
CA PRO A 211 14.87 -19.40 13.90
C PRO A 211 14.05 -20.58 13.38
N ALA A 212 12.75 -20.35 13.14
CA ALA A 212 11.81 -21.38 12.69
C ALA A 212 10.98 -20.95 11.48
N THR A 213 11.34 -19.85 10.82
CA THR A 213 10.56 -19.25 9.72
C THR A 213 11.40 -19.00 8.49
N VAL A 214 10.80 -19.23 7.33
CA VAL A 214 11.38 -18.96 6.02
C VAL A 214 10.47 -18.06 5.20
N SER A 215 11.06 -17.17 4.43
CA SER A 215 10.39 -16.39 3.38
C SER A 215 10.57 -17.12 2.06
N VAL A 216 9.49 -17.28 1.32
CA VAL A 216 9.46 -17.92 0.01
C VAL A 216 9.03 -16.87 -1.01
N ALA A 217 9.94 -16.52 -1.92
CA ALA A 217 9.65 -15.65 -3.05
C ALA A 217 9.06 -16.48 -4.21
N ILE A 218 7.83 -16.16 -4.59
CA ILE A 218 7.03 -16.89 -5.57
C ILE A 218 6.84 -15.99 -6.79
N GLU A 219 7.40 -16.36 -7.93
CA GLU A 219 7.17 -15.71 -9.22
C GLU A 219 5.81 -16.13 -9.76
N ALA A 220 4.83 -15.25 -9.69
CA ALA A 220 3.51 -15.44 -10.28
C ALA A 220 3.53 -15.13 -11.79
N THR A 221 4.27 -14.08 -12.19
CA THR A 221 4.60 -13.73 -13.57
C THR A 221 6.04 -13.22 -13.63
N PRO A 222 6.68 -13.06 -14.81
CA PRO A 222 8.06 -12.59 -14.93
C PRO A 222 8.36 -11.30 -14.13
N ASP A 223 7.37 -10.40 -14.05
CA ASP A 223 7.52 -9.10 -13.39
C ASP A 223 6.82 -9.03 -12.02
N THR A 224 6.24 -10.13 -11.53
CA THR A 224 5.46 -10.12 -10.30
C THR A 224 5.87 -11.24 -9.36
N THR A 225 6.43 -10.86 -8.22
CA THR A 225 6.82 -11.79 -7.16
C THR A 225 5.93 -11.59 -5.93
N ILE A 226 5.37 -12.67 -5.43
CA ILE A 226 4.59 -12.73 -4.20
C ILE A 226 5.46 -13.34 -3.10
N SER A 227 5.50 -12.73 -1.92
CA SER A 227 6.24 -13.26 -0.78
C SER A 227 5.30 -14.00 0.17
N ALA A 228 5.65 -15.25 0.51
CA ALA A 228 4.98 -16.03 1.55
C ALA A 228 5.94 -16.30 2.71
N GLN A 229 5.45 -16.21 3.95
CA GLN A 229 6.22 -16.56 5.14
C GLN A 229 5.61 -17.77 5.80
N ILE A 230 6.40 -18.86 5.88
CA ILE A 230 5.96 -20.15 6.42
C ILE A 230 6.97 -20.67 7.44
N THR A 231 6.58 -21.70 8.19
CA THR A 231 7.52 -22.36 9.09
C THR A 231 8.55 -23.18 8.31
N GLN A 232 9.76 -23.29 8.87
CA GLN A 232 10.81 -24.15 8.31
C GLN A 232 10.33 -25.59 8.20
N HIS A 233 9.58 -26.08 9.18
CA HIS A 233 8.99 -27.42 9.17
C HIS A 233 8.05 -27.62 7.96
N ALA A 234 7.16 -26.66 7.67
CA ALA A 234 6.28 -26.73 6.51
C ALA A 234 7.07 -26.71 5.19
N CYS A 235 8.12 -25.90 5.11
CA CYS A 235 9.02 -25.87 3.96
C CYS A 235 9.66 -27.24 3.68
N GLN A 236 10.13 -27.90 4.73
CA GLN A 236 10.73 -29.27 4.63
C GLN A 236 9.67 -30.32 4.30
N ALA A 237 8.52 -30.32 5.00
CA ALA A 237 7.44 -31.29 4.79
C ALA A 237 6.89 -31.24 3.35
N LEU A 238 6.81 -30.02 2.75
CA LEU A 238 6.40 -29.81 1.36
C LEU A 238 7.56 -30.00 0.37
N SER A 239 8.78 -30.26 0.85
CA SER A 239 10.00 -30.38 0.02
C SER A 239 10.11 -29.19 -0.95
N LEU A 240 9.97 -27.95 -0.44
CA LEU A 240 10.07 -26.76 -1.24
C LEU A 240 11.52 -26.49 -1.65
N THR A 241 11.72 -26.23 -2.93
CA THR A 241 13.03 -25.91 -3.52
C THR A 241 12.88 -24.83 -4.59
N LYS A 242 13.92 -24.09 -4.86
CA LYS A 242 13.97 -23.16 -6.00
C LYS A 242 13.61 -23.89 -7.31
N GLY A 243 12.81 -23.25 -8.14
CA GLY A 243 12.31 -23.80 -9.41
C GLY A 243 11.06 -24.68 -9.29
N LYS A 244 10.60 -25.01 -8.08
CA LYS A 244 9.41 -25.83 -7.89
C LYS A 244 8.15 -25.03 -8.20
N THR A 245 7.26 -25.59 -9.00
CA THR A 245 5.91 -25.05 -9.23
C THR A 245 5.03 -25.30 -8.01
N ILE A 246 4.32 -24.25 -7.57
CA ILE A 246 3.43 -24.25 -6.40
C ILE A 246 2.21 -23.38 -6.63
N PHE A 247 1.32 -23.38 -5.67
CA PHE A 247 0.17 -22.47 -5.62
C PHE A 247 0.23 -21.64 -4.34
N ALA A 248 0.23 -20.30 -4.49
CA ALA A 248 0.04 -19.37 -3.39
C ALA A 248 -1.47 -19.24 -3.11
N LEU A 249 -1.86 -19.37 -1.86
CA LEU A 249 -3.25 -19.38 -1.41
C LEU A 249 -3.49 -18.17 -0.56
N VAL A 250 -4.40 -17.28 -0.99
CA VAL A 250 -4.71 -16.02 -0.30
C VAL A 250 -6.19 -15.96 0.03
N LYS A 251 -6.53 -15.81 1.32
CA LYS A 251 -7.92 -15.61 1.74
C LYS A 251 -8.43 -14.25 1.26
N SER A 252 -9.64 -14.21 0.70
CA SER A 252 -10.27 -12.97 0.22
C SER A 252 -10.41 -11.90 1.31
N VAL A 253 -10.63 -12.31 2.57
CA VAL A 253 -10.80 -11.41 3.72
C VAL A 253 -9.48 -10.93 4.33
N ALA A 254 -8.35 -11.48 3.91
CA ALA A 254 -7.01 -11.11 4.38
C ALA A 254 -6.29 -10.14 3.43
N ILE A 255 -7.01 -9.58 2.45
CA ILE A 255 -6.45 -8.66 1.47
C ILE A 255 -6.83 -7.24 1.86
N ASP A 256 -5.83 -6.45 2.24
CA ASP A 256 -6.00 -5.02 2.42
C ASP A 256 -5.97 -4.32 1.05
N ARG A 257 -6.70 -3.22 0.96
CA ARG A 257 -6.84 -2.45 -0.29
C ARG A 257 -6.78 -0.96 -0.02
N PHE A 258 -6.13 -0.27 -0.93
CA PHE A 258 -5.97 1.18 -0.93
C PHE A 258 -6.43 1.70 -2.28
N GLU A 259 -7.53 2.46 -2.30
CA GLU A 259 -8.03 3.09 -3.51
C GLU A 259 -7.02 4.15 -3.96
N GLN A 260 -6.67 4.13 -5.24
CA GLN A 260 -5.90 5.19 -5.86
C GLN A 260 -6.92 6.18 -6.44
N GLY A 261 -6.98 7.34 -5.86
CA GLY A 261 -7.88 8.38 -6.32
C GLY A 261 -7.48 8.99 -7.65
#